data_37ecea6b7879583538c3c94c1cc92d4b
#
_entry.id   37ecea6b7879583538c3c94c1cc92d4b
#
_cell.length_a   1.000
_cell.length_b   1.000
_cell.length_c   1.000
_cell.angle_alpha   90.00
_cell.angle_beta   90.00
_cell.angle_gamma   90.00
#
_symmetry.space_group_name_H-M   'P 1'
#
loop_
_entity.id
_entity.type
_entity.pdbx_description
1 polymer ?
#
loop_
_entity_poly.entity_id
_entity_poly.type
_entity_poly.pdbx_seq_one_letter_code
_entity_poly.pdbx_strand_id
1 'polypeptide(L)'
;MANRNKPINDSSGMMTISEDGNLVVLNGQGEVLWSSNVSIGFNQSTAQLTDDGNLVLKAGPNGNLVWQSFQQPTDTYIPKMRLSSNARTGKKTLLMSWRSSSDPSVGNFSAGLNPLGIPEHFIWYNGHPFWRSGPWGGQNFIGIPEMYTSVYLQGFSVQEEADGTFTLSLIEDPVIRET
;
A
#
# COMPACT_ATOMS: atom_id res chain seq x y z
N MET A 1 -8.35 2.59 -0.26
CA MET A 1 -9.75 2.91 -0.66
C MET A 1 -10.00 2.41 -2.07
N ALA A 2 -10.86 1.42 -2.23
CA ALA A 2 -11.07 0.75 -3.51
C ALA A 2 -11.60 1.73 -4.61
N ASN A 3 -12.71 2.38 -4.36
CA ASN A 3 -13.38 3.25 -5.33
C ASN A 3 -13.17 4.77 -5.09
N ARG A 4 -11.95 5.17 -4.62
CA ARG A 4 -11.67 6.56 -4.20
C ARG A 4 -11.95 7.64 -5.29
N ASN A 5 -11.83 7.29 -6.57
CA ASN A 5 -12.08 8.19 -7.70
C ASN A 5 -13.54 8.14 -8.22
N LYS A 6 -14.33 7.22 -7.67
CA LYS A 6 -15.76 7.04 -8.02
C LYS A 6 -16.57 6.84 -6.73
N PRO A 7 -16.73 7.90 -5.91
CA PRO A 7 -17.45 7.78 -4.65
C PRO A 7 -18.92 7.46 -4.89
N ILE A 8 -19.52 6.72 -3.95
CA ILE A 8 -20.96 6.48 -3.89
C ILE A 8 -21.53 7.55 -2.97
N ASN A 9 -22.52 8.29 -3.44
CA ASN A 9 -23.09 9.43 -2.72
C ASN A 9 -24.28 9.07 -1.82
N ASP A 10 -24.62 7.79 -1.75
CA ASP A 10 -25.73 7.25 -0.97
C ASP A 10 -25.33 5.93 -0.28
N SER A 11 -26.28 5.30 0.39
CA SER A 11 -26.07 4.03 1.10
C SER A 11 -26.33 2.78 0.24
N SER A 12 -26.45 2.92 -1.07
CA SER A 12 -26.75 1.80 -1.98
C SER A 12 -25.56 0.95 -2.38
N GLY A 13 -24.33 1.37 -2.00
CA GLY A 13 -23.12 0.67 -2.33
C GLY A 13 -23.01 -0.71 -1.68
N MET A 14 -22.50 -1.67 -2.41
CA MET A 14 -22.31 -3.04 -1.94
C MET A 14 -20.90 -3.54 -2.29
N MET A 15 -20.25 -4.24 -1.34
CA MET A 15 -19.04 -5.02 -1.59
C MET A 15 -19.40 -6.50 -1.58
N THR A 16 -19.03 -7.22 -2.64
CA THR A 16 -19.36 -8.63 -2.80
C THR A 16 -18.27 -9.36 -3.60
N ILE A 17 -18.37 -10.68 -3.70
CA ILE A 17 -17.58 -11.49 -4.63
C ILE A 17 -18.45 -11.76 -5.86
N SER A 18 -17.94 -11.39 -7.03
CA SER A 18 -18.60 -11.60 -8.33
C SER A 18 -18.50 -13.05 -8.79
N GLU A 19 -19.24 -13.40 -9.84
CA GLU A 19 -19.28 -14.77 -10.39
C GLU A 19 -17.92 -15.25 -10.90
N ASP A 20 -17.05 -14.33 -11.33
CA ASP A 20 -15.67 -14.61 -11.74
C ASP A 20 -14.68 -14.74 -10.55
N GLY A 21 -15.20 -14.65 -9.31
CA GLY A 21 -14.44 -14.79 -8.06
C GLY A 21 -13.74 -13.51 -7.60
N ASN A 22 -13.86 -12.40 -8.31
CA ASN A 22 -13.24 -11.13 -7.90
C ASN A 22 -14.01 -10.45 -6.77
N LEU A 23 -13.29 -9.78 -5.87
CA LEU A 23 -13.89 -8.85 -4.92
C LEU A 23 -14.23 -7.56 -5.67
N VAL A 24 -15.49 -7.13 -5.60
CA VAL A 24 -16.01 -5.97 -6.34
C VAL A 24 -16.75 -5.01 -5.42
N VAL A 25 -16.73 -3.73 -5.78
CA VAL A 25 -17.59 -2.68 -5.22
C VAL A 25 -18.58 -2.27 -6.29
N LEU A 26 -19.88 -2.34 -5.97
CA LEU A 26 -21.01 -2.02 -6.85
C LEU A 26 -21.71 -0.76 -6.35
N ASN A 27 -22.29 0.02 -7.26
CA ASN A 27 -23.28 1.05 -6.92
C ASN A 27 -24.70 0.44 -6.83
N GLY A 28 -25.70 1.26 -6.50
CA GLY A 28 -27.10 0.83 -6.38
C GLY A 28 -27.75 0.33 -7.66
N GLN A 29 -27.13 0.56 -8.82
CA GLN A 29 -27.58 0.04 -10.11
C GLN A 29 -26.88 -1.28 -10.51
N GLY A 30 -25.99 -1.81 -9.64
CA GLY A 30 -25.21 -3.01 -9.93
C GLY A 30 -24.00 -2.78 -10.84
N GLU A 31 -23.63 -1.52 -11.10
CA GLU A 31 -22.46 -1.19 -11.88
C GLU A 31 -21.18 -1.39 -11.04
N VAL A 32 -20.16 -2.04 -11.63
CA VAL A 32 -18.86 -2.27 -10.97
C VAL A 32 -18.05 -0.98 -10.95
N LEU A 33 -17.81 -0.44 -9.77
CA LEU A 33 -16.99 0.75 -9.56
C LEU A 33 -15.51 0.40 -9.31
N TRP A 34 -15.26 -0.78 -8.74
CA TRP A 34 -13.93 -1.28 -8.47
C TRP A 34 -13.94 -2.83 -8.44
N SER A 35 -12.81 -3.42 -8.82
CA SER A 35 -12.59 -4.87 -8.76
C SER A 35 -11.15 -5.16 -8.34
N SER A 36 -10.91 -6.29 -7.65
CA SER A 36 -9.58 -6.82 -7.37
C SER A 36 -8.82 -7.18 -8.65
N ASN A 37 -9.55 -7.42 -9.73
CA ASN A 37 -9.05 -7.62 -11.10
C ASN A 37 -7.97 -8.70 -11.20
N VAL A 38 -8.23 -9.86 -10.58
CA VAL A 38 -7.35 -11.02 -10.63
C VAL A 38 -7.95 -12.11 -11.52
N SER A 39 -7.11 -12.82 -12.26
CA SER A 39 -7.53 -13.97 -13.03
C SER A 39 -7.63 -15.18 -12.10
N ILE A 40 -8.86 -15.55 -11.73
CA ILE A 40 -9.14 -16.66 -10.81
C ILE A 40 -9.70 -17.80 -11.66
N GLY A 41 -8.98 -18.92 -11.71
CA GLY A 41 -9.44 -20.13 -12.40
C GLY A 41 -10.48 -20.96 -11.62
N PHE A 42 -11.05 -20.40 -10.53
CA PHE A 42 -11.97 -21.10 -9.63
C PHE A 42 -13.14 -20.22 -9.23
N ASN A 43 -14.34 -20.80 -9.16
CA ASN A 43 -15.57 -20.10 -8.78
C ASN A 43 -15.74 -19.93 -7.26
N GLN A 44 -14.80 -20.43 -6.45
CA GLN A 44 -14.84 -20.34 -4.99
C GLN A 44 -13.78 -19.37 -4.50
N SER A 45 -14.20 -18.21 -4.10
CA SER A 45 -13.36 -17.20 -3.46
C SER A 45 -13.94 -16.78 -2.12
N THR A 46 -13.06 -16.42 -1.19
CA THR A 46 -13.42 -15.86 0.10
C THR A 46 -12.60 -14.60 0.36
N ALA A 47 -13.24 -13.54 0.86
CA ALA A 47 -12.57 -12.33 1.31
C ALA A 47 -12.51 -12.31 2.83
N GLN A 48 -11.37 -11.91 3.39
CA GLN A 48 -11.13 -11.82 4.83
C GLN A 48 -10.34 -10.56 5.15
N LEU A 49 -10.80 -9.79 6.13
CA LEU A 49 -9.98 -8.77 6.78
C LEU A 49 -9.21 -9.44 7.92
N THR A 50 -7.89 -9.39 7.86
CA THR A 50 -7.01 -9.95 8.88
C THR A 50 -6.79 -8.97 10.04
N ASP A 51 -6.31 -9.45 11.18
CA ASP A 51 -6.11 -8.65 12.40
C ASP A 51 -5.10 -7.51 12.22
N ASP A 52 -4.19 -7.64 11.26
CA ASP A 52 -3.23 -6.60 10.87
C ASP A 52 -3.79 -5.56 9.89
N GLY A 53 -5.09 -5.66 9.54
CA GLY A 53 -5.77 -4.72 8.66
C GLY A 53 -5.61 -5.03 7.16
N ASN A 54 -5.02 -6.18 6.80
CA ASN A 54 -4.91 -6.59 5.41
C ASN A 54 -6.21 -7.23 4.93
N LEU A 55 -6.86 -6.66 3.93
CA LEU A 55 -7.97 -7.31 3.24
C LEU A 55 -7.40 -8.26 2.19
N VAL A 56 -7.71 -9.54 2.32
CA VAL A 56 -7.19 -10.59 1.46
C VAL A 56 -8.30 -11.30 0.71
N LEU A 57 -8.03 -11.70 -0.53
CA LEU A 57 -8.88 -12.56 -1.34
C LEU A 57 -8.17 -13.90 -1.53
N LYS A 58 -8.83 -14.96 -1.15
CA LYS A 58 -8.37 -16.34 -1.27
C LYS A 58 -9.25 -17.10 -2.23
N ALA A 59 -8.67 -17.97 -3.06
CA ALA A 59 -9.42 -18.74 -4.04
C ALA A 59 -8.98 -20.21 -4.11
N GLY A 60 -9.88 -21.05 -4.61
CA GLY A 60 -9.69 -22.48 -4.79
C GLY A 60 -9.79 -23.30 -3.51
N PRO A 61 -9.71 -24.64 -3.63
CA PRO A 61 -9.95 -25.58 -2.52
C PRO A 61 -8.92 -25.46 -1.40
N ASN A 62 -7.73 -24.97 -1.70
CA ASN A 62 -6.65 -24.78 -0.73
C ASN A 62 -6.63 -23.35 -0.12
N GLY A 63 -7.55 -22.47 -0.50
CA GLY A 63 -7.58 -21.09 -0.03
C GLY A 63 -6.32 -20.29 -0.39
N ASN A 64 -5.81 -20.43 -1.61
CA ASN A 64 -4.61 -19.74 -2.06
C ASN A 64 -4.86 -18.23 -2.07
N LEU A 65 -3.89 -17.46 -1.55
CA LEU A 65 -3.92 -16.01 -1.61
C LEU A 65 -3.76 -15.55 -3.06
N VAL A 66 -4.77 -14.87 -3.61
CA VAL A 66 -4.78 -14.38 -4.99
C VAL A 66 -4.72 -12.86 -5.09
N TRP A 67 -5.11 -12.15 -4.03
CA TRP A 67 -5.02 -10.69 -3.92
C TRP A 67 -4.95 -10.25 -2.47
N GLN A 68 -4.29 -9.10 -2.23
CA GLN A 68 -4.26 -8.47 -0.92
C GLN A 68 -4.10 -6.95 -1.01
N SER A 69 -4.79 -6.23 -0.10
CA SER A 69 -4.81 -4.77 -0.08
C SER A 69 -3.43 -4.15 0.19
N PHE A 70 -2.56 -4.84 0.94
CA PHE A 70 -1.22 -4.35 1.27
C PHE A 70 -0.29 -4.23 0.05
N GLN A 71 -0.58 -4.92 -1.04
CA GLN A 71 0.14 -4.77 -2.31
C GLN A 71 -0.35 -3.58 -3.15
N GLN A 72 -1.47 -2.97 -2.76
CA GLN A 72 -2.09 -1.84 -3.46
C GLN A 72 -2.40 -0.70 -2.48
N PRO A 73 -1.40 -0.12 -1.81
CA PRO A 73 -1.61 0.96 -0.87
C PRO A 73 -2.24 2.17 -1.56
N THR A 74 -3.00 2.95 -0.79
CA THR A 74 -3.60 4.20 -1.29
C THR A 74 -2.89 5.42 -0.72
N ASP A 75 -3.26 5.85 0.45
CA ASP A 75 -2.80 7.09 1.10
C ASP A 75 -2.14 6.84 2.46
N THR A 76 -2.30 5.64 3.00
CA THR A 76 -1.85 5.31 4.35
C THR A 76 -0.82 4.19 4.32
N TYR A 77 0.21 4.32 5.14
CA TYR A 77 1.23 3.31 5.37
C TYR A 77 1.08 2.78 6.80
N ILE A 78 0.81 1.49 6.94
CA ILE A 78 0.61 0.82 8.23
C ILE A 78 1.59 -0.35 8.39
N PRO A 79 1.82 -0.86 9.62
CA PRO A 79 2.69 -2.00 9.85
C PRO A 79 2.37 -3.19 8.94
N LYS A 80 3.40 -3.94 8.56
CA LYS A 80 3.38 -5.06 7.60
C LYS A 80 3.14 -4.70 6.13
N MET A 81 2.76 -3.46 5.79
CA MET A 81 2.83 -2.99 4.41
C MET A 81 4.29 -2.86 3.96
N ARG A 82 4.50 -2.95 2.64
CA ARG A 82 5.81 -2.78 2.02
C ARG A 82 5.71 -1.77 0.88
N LEU A 83 6.53 -0.73 0.95
CA LEU A 83 6.73 0.17 -0.17
C LEU A 83 8.01 -0.25 -0.90
N SER A 84 7.88 -0.62 -2.14
CA SER A 84 9.00 -1.14 -2.93
C SER A 84 9.31 -0.26 -4.13
N SER A 85 10.56 -0.31 -4.57
CA SER A 85 11.01 0.34 -5.78
C SER A 85 12.14 -0.43 -6.43
N ASN A 86 12.09 -0.62 -7.75
CA ASN A 86 13.10 -1.31 -8.54
C ASN A 86 13.47 -0.45 -9.74
N ALA A 87 14.71 0.02 -9.77
CA ALA A 87 15.23 0.89 -10.84
C ALA A 87 15.25 0.21 -12.21
N ARG A 88 15.55 -1.09 -12.24
CA ARG A 88 15.71 -1.86 -13.49
C ARG A 88 14.38 -2.07 -14.20
N THR A 89 13.31 -2.33 -13.43
CA THR A 89 11.97 -2.61 -13.99
C THR A 89 11.08 -1.36 -14.04
N GLY A 90 11.47 -0.28 -13.36
CA GLY A 90 10.65 0.91 -13.17
C GLY A 90 9.45 0.71 -12.24
N LYS A 91 9.25 -0.50 -11.71
CA LYS A 91 8.15 -0.79 -10.79
C LYS A 91 8.39 -0.10 -9.46
N LYS A 92 7.37 0.55 -8.93
CA LYS A 92 7.38 1.17 -7.60
C LYS A 92 6.00 1.19 -6.99
N THR A 93 5.95 1.04 -5.67
CA THR A 93 4.74 1.18 -4.86
C THR A 93 4.73 2.58 -4.26
N LEU A 94 3.67 3.35 -4.52
CA LEU A 94 3.54 4.73 -4.06
C LEU A 94 2.29 4.90 -3.20
N LEU A 95 2.41 5.72 -2.17
CA LEU A 95 1.27 6.35 -1.51
C LEU A 95 0.86 7.57 -2.32
N MET A 96 -0.45 7.81 -2.39
CA MET A 96 -1.04 8.93 -3.13
C MET A 96 -1.92 9.73 -2.18
N SER A 97 -1.69 11.04 -2.07
CA SER A 97 -2.50 11.90 -1.21
C SER A 97 -3.98 11.90 -1.60
N TRP A 98 -4.81 12.35 -0.70
CA TRP A 98 -6.14 12.81 -1.03
C TRP A 98 -6.05 14.11 -1.83
N ARG A 99 -7.08 14.43 -2.61
CA ARG A 99 -7.19 15.70 -3.32
C ARG A 99 -7.42 16.86 -2.36
N SER A 100 -8.24 16.65 -1.32
CA SER A 100 -8.47 17.58 -0.22
C SER A 100 -8.83 16.81 1.05
N SER A 101 -8.97 17.50 2.19
CA SER A 101 -9.37 16.89 3.48
C SER A 101 -10.73 16.18 3.44
N SER A 102 -11.58 16.48 2.46
CA SER A 102 -12.91 15.89 2.29
C SER A 102 -13.09 15.13 0.96
N ASP A 103 -12.09 15.13 0.08
CA ASP A 103 -12.11 14.43 -1.21
C ASP A 103 -11.01 13.37 -1.27
N PRO A 104 -11.33 12.07 -1.08
CA PRO A 104 -10.37 10.98 -1.09
C PRO A 104 -9.85 10.61 -2.48
N SER A 105 -10.34 11.24 -3.56
CA SER A 105 -9.80 11.01 -4.90
C SER A 105 -8.30 11.31 -4.97
N VAL A 106 -7.62 10.78 -5.98
CA VAL A 106 -6.16 10.92 -6.10
C VAL A 106 -5.76 12.39 -6.18
N GLY A 107 -4.93 12.81 -5.23
CA GLY A 107 -4.34 14.15 -5.16
C GLY A 107 -3.03 14.27 -5.91
N ASN A 108 -2.37 15.40 -5.73
CA ASN A 108 -1.17 15.76 -6.50
C ASN A 108 0.14 15.27 -5.87
N PHE A 109 0.10 14.83 -4.61
CA PHE A 109 1.30 14.32 -3.94
C PHE A 109 1.37 12.80 -4.01
N SER A 110 2.58 12.30 -4.21
CA SER A 110 2.90 10.88 -4.06
C SER A 110 4.16 10.70 -3.22
N ALA A 111 4.24 9.58 -2.49
CA ALA A 111 5.36 9.27 -1.62
C ALA A 111 5.82 7.82 -1.78
N GLY A 112 7.13 7.57 -1.70
CA GLY A 112 7.71 6.24 -1.80
C GLY A 112 9.23 6.26 -1.91
N LEU A 113 9.83 5.09 -2.15
CA LEU A 113 11.28 4.99 -2.36
C LEU A 113 11.67 5.43 -3.76
N ASN A 114 12.75 6.21 -3.84
CA ASN A 114 13.47 6.48 -5.07
C ASN A 114 14.54 5.39 -5.27
N PRO A 115 14.57 4.68 -6.41
CA PRO A 115 15.47 3.56 -6.61
C PRO A 115 16.87 3.97 -7.08
N LEU A 116 17.13 5.25 -7.30
CA LEU A 116 18.39 5.72 -7.90
C LEU A 116 19.51 5.74 -6.86
N GLY A 117 20.45 4.80 -6.96
CA GLY A 117 21.61 4.71 -6.08
C GLY A 117 21.29 4.19 -4.69
N ILE A 118 21.65 4.94 -3.65
CA ILE A 118 21.27 4.62 -2.26
C ILE A 118 19.80 4.97 -2.06
N PRO A 119 18.98 4.09 -1.46
CA PRO A 119 17.55 4.33 -1.33
C PRO A 119 17.26 5.57 -0.48
N GLU A 120 16.40 6.43 -0.99
CA GLU A 120 15.86 7.61 -0.34
C GLU A 120 14.34 7.56 -0.37
N HIS A 121 13.68 8.09 0.65
CA HIS A 121 12.25 8.33 0.61
C HIS A 121 11.98 9.70 -0.04
N PHE A 122 11.12 9.73 -1.02
CA PHE A 122 10.74 10.94 -1.75
C PHE A 122 9.27 11.26 -1.57
N ILE A 123 8.97 12.56 -1.59
CA ILE A 123 7.65 13.09 -1.89
C ILE A 123 7.75 13.82 -3.22
N TRP A 124 6.84 13.48 -4.14
CA TRP A 124 6.70 14.17 -5.42
C TRP A 124 5.40 14.98 -5.43
N TYR A 125 5.45 16.13 -6.09
CA TYR A 125 4.27 16.94 -6.43
C TYR A 125 4.11 16.93 -7.96
N ASN A 126 2.98 16.43 -8.45
CA ASN A 126 2.73 16.23 -9.89
C ASN A 126 3.89 15.51 -10.62
N GLY A 127 4.49 14.52 -9.98
CA GLY A 127 5.61 13.75 -10.53
C GLY A 127 6.99 14.42 -10.42
N HIS A 128 7.08 15.67 -9.97
CA HIS A 128 8.33 16.38 -9.73
C HIS A 128 8.79 16.23 -8.28
N PRO A 129 10.08 16.00 -8.01
CA PRO A 129 10.59 15.93 -6.64
C PRO A 129 10.25 17.20 -5.86
N PHE A 130 9.57 17.02 -4.72
CA PHE A 130 9.17 18.09 -3.82
C PHE A 130 9.99 18.07 -2.52
N TRP A 131 10.22 16.87 -1.98
CA TRP A 131 10.98 16.65 -0.77
C TRP A 131 11.70 15.30 -0.82
N ARG A 132 12.82 15.19 -0.11
CA ARG A 132 13.57 13.94 0.06
C ARG A 132 14.12 13.80 1.48
N SER A 133 14.20 12.55 1.94
CA SER A 133 14.71 12.20 3.27
C SER A 133 16.24 12.22 3.38
N GLY A 134 16.97 12.36 2.28
CA GLY A 134 18.35 11.92 2.21
C GLY A 134 18.48 10.40 2.21
N PRO A 135 19.69 9.87 1.96
CA PRO A 135 19.93 8.44 1.83
C PRO A 135 19.67 7.66 3.11
N TRP A 136 19.36 6.39 2.94
CA TRP A 136 19.26 5.43 4.05
C TRP A 136 20.63 5.11 4.62
N GLY A 137 20.85 5.38 5.91
CA GLY A 137 22.12 5.17 6.61
C GLY A 137 22.25 3.83 7.33
N GLY A 138 21.36 2.87 7.03
CA GLY A 138 21.33 1.56 7.68
C GLY A 138 20.35 1.45 8.85
N GLN A 139 20.04 2.53 9.53
CA GLN A 139 19.08 2.60 10.64
C GLN A 139 18.05 3.73 10.47
N ASN A 140 18.41 4.77 9.75
CA ASN A 140 17.57 5.96 9.55
C ASN A 140 17.88 6.62 8.22
N PHE A 141 17.01 7.52 7.80
CA PHE A 141 17.27 8.45 6.71
C PHE A 141 18.04 9.66 7.25
N ILE A 142 19.24 9.92 6.71
CA ILE A 142 20.19 10.91 7.26
C ILE A 142 19.70 12.36 7.22
N GLY A 143 18.72 12.66 6.38
CA GLY A 143 18.11 14.00 6.28
C GLY A 143 16.89 14.19 7.18
N ILE A 144 16.58 13.25 8.08
CA ILE A 144 15.49 13.35 9.07
C ILE A 144 16.10 13.25 10.46
N PRO A 145 16.54 14.38 11.07
CA PRO A 145 17.20 14.36 12.37
C PRO A 145 16.36 13.75 13.50
N GLU A 146 15.04 13.91 13.43
CA GLU A 146 14.10 13.38 14.43
C GLU A 146 14.10 11.84 14.48
N MET A 147 14.53 11.15 13.43
CA MET A 147 14.66 9.69 13.42
C MET A 147 15.78 9.17 14.35
N TYR A 148 16.67 10.04 14.82
CA TYR A 148 17.66 9.67 15.84
C TYR A 148 17.06 9.52 17.24
N THR A 149 15.82 9.93 17.47
CA THR A 149 15.15 9.69 18.74
C THR A 149 14.67 8.23 18.83
N SER A 150 14.72 7.66 20.03
CA SER A 150 14.44 6.24 20.29
C SER A 150 13.08 5.73 19.78
N VAL A 151 12.12 6.63 19.61
CA VAL A 151 10.77 6.29 19.12
C VAL A 151 10.78 5.86 17.64
N TYR A 152 11.75 6.33 16.84
CA TYR A 152 11.79 6.06 15.40
C TYR A 152 12.91 5.09 14.99
N LEU A 153 13.91 4.85 15.84
CA LEU A 153 15.08 4.01 15.53
C LEU A 153 14.74 2.56 15.22
N GLN A 154 13.59 2.07 15.68
CA GLN A 154 13.14 0.70 15.46
C GLN A 154 11.93 0.63 14.51
N GLY A 155 11.51 1.77 13.92
CA GLY A 155 10.28 1.86 13.15
C GLY A 155 10.43 1.48 11.68
N PHE A 156 11.62 1.60 11.09
CA PHE A 156 11.82 1.40 9.65
C PHE A 156 12.95 0.41 9.35
N SER A 157 12.77 -0.34 8.27
CA SER A 157 13.80 -1.16 7.65
C SER A 157 13.79 -0.94 6.15
N VAL A 158 14.96 -0.75 5.56
CA VAL A 158 15.14 -0.78 4.11
C VAL A 158 15.98 -1.99 3.76
N GLN A 159 15.47 -2.86 2.93
CA GLN A 159 16.12 -4.09 2.47
C GLN A 159 16.27 -4.07 0.97
N GLU A 160 17.41 -4.56 0.48
CA GLU A 160 17.63 -4.83 -0.95
C GLU A 160 17.42 -6.32 -1.20
N GLU A 161 16.54 -6.63 -2.15
CA GLU A 161 16.25 -7.99 -2.58
C GLU A 161 17.21 -8.41 -3.72
N ALA A 162 17.36 -9.71 -3.96
CA ALA A 162 18.30 -10.25 -4.94
C ALA A 162 18.07 -9.75 -6.37
N ASP A 163 16.86 -9.30 -6.70
CA ASP A 163 16.51 -8.72 -7.99
C ASP A 163 16.78 -7.20 -8.10
N GLY A 164 17.37 -6.59 -7.04
CA GLY A 164 17.63 -5.15 -6.96
C GLY A 164 16.41 -4.31 -6.57
N THR A 165 15.37 -4.94 -6.02
CA THR A 165 14.23 -4.23 -5.44
C THR A 165 14.61 -3.73 -4.04
N PHE A 166 14.44 -2.45 -3.79
CA PHE A 166 14.48 -1.89 -2.44
C PHE A 166 13.07 -1.91 -1.84
N THR A 167 12.98 -2.39 -0.61
CA THR A 167 11.72 -2.49 0.13
C THR A 167 11.84 -1.75 1.46
N LEU A 168 10.97 -0.76 1.68
CA LEU A 168 10.77 -0.09 2.95
C LEU A 168 9.64 -0.78 3.71
N SER A 169 9.86 -1.11 4.98
CA SER A 169 8.84 -1.67 5.87
C SER A 169 8.90 -1.01 7.24
N LEU A 170 7.76 -1.02 7.95
CA LEU A 170 7.72 -0.71 9.38
C LEU A 170 8.06 -1.99 10.16
N ILE A 171 8.99 -1.87 11.12
CA ILE A 171 9.36 -2.96 12.02
C ILE A 171 8.36 -2.97 13.15
N GLU A 172 7.68 -4.10 13.38
CA GLU A 172 6.96 -4.34 14.63
C GLU A 172 7.97 -4.79 15.67
N ASP A 173 8.22 -3.97 16.68
CA ASP A 173 9.00 -4.42 17.85
C ASP A 173 8.07 -5.14 18.84
N PRO A 174 8.28 -6.44 19.11
CA PRO A 174 7.53 -7.16 20.13
C PRO A 174 7.83 -6.66 21.56
N VAL A 175 8.87 -5.86 21.77
CA VAL A 175 9.32 -5.43 23.11
C VAL A 175 8.53 -4.22 23.65
N ILE A 176 7.79 -3.47 22.83
CA ILE A 176 7.01 -2.30 23.30
C ILE A 176 5.66 -2.72 23.97
N ARG A 177 5.35 -4.01 24.08
CA ARG A 177 4.06 -4.46 24.65
C ARG A 177 4.04 -4.62 26.16
N GLU A 178 5.13 -4.41 26.88
CA GLU A 178 5.15 -4.58 28.34
C GLU A 178 6.02 -3.50 29.02
N THR A 179 5.43 -2.34 29.26
CA THR A 179 5.71 -1.51 30.44
C THR A 179 4.53 -0.58 30.73
#